data_10152361507a86185a65b7dcdd18e4ba
#
_entry.id   10152361507a86185a65b7dcdd18e4ba
#
_cell.length_a   1.000
_cell.length_b   1.000
_cell.length_c   1.000
_cell.angle_alpha   90.00
_cell.angle_beta   90.00
_cell.angle_gamma   90.00
#
_symmetry.space_group_name_H-M   'P 1'
#
loop_
_entity.id
_entity.type
_entity.pdbx_description
1 polymer ?
#
loop_
_entity_poly.entity_id
_entity_poly.type
_entity_poly.pdbx_seq_one_letter_code
_entity_poly.pdbx_strand_id
1 'polypeptide(L)'
;MESAEFYIGPEPHIEVHKYYGGVVPVVVLLALVFQAFIPAHIRSAGYLELPLLVTLYFALSKRNPSTGLLLGMVVGLLQDSLSSTPLGLYGIAKTLVGFLGSSLGARIDVEHPIARFLLTAIFYLFHHAVFVLMNRVLLAQRNEVYVTDPIAIASLVNGLVATGLFPLLDRFRKRS
;
A
#
# COMPACT_ATOMS: atom_id res chain seq x y z
N MET A 1 38.98 -39.38 6.82
CA MET A 1 38.37 -38.34 5.98
C MET A 1 36.91 -38.24 6.39
N GLU A 2 36.65 -37.38 7.33
CA GLU A 2 35.31 -37.16 7.91
C GLU A 2 34.62 -36.09 7.06
N SER A 3 33.60 -36.49 6.32
CA SER A 3 32.81 -35.57 5.48
C SER A 3 31.98 -34.69 6.43
N ALA A 4 32.32 -33.43 6.51
CA ALA A 4 31.53 -32.42 7.19
C ALA A 4 30.16 -32.36 6.50
N GLU A 5 29.13 -32.95 7.09
CA GLU A 5 27.73 -32.68 6.71
C GLU A 5 27.42 -31.23 6.98
N PHE A 6 27.28 -30.48 5.90
CA PHE A 6 26.84 -29.12 5.94
C PHE A 6 25.34 -29.11 6.33
N TYR A 7 25.08 -28.83 7.60
CA TYR A 7 23.72 -28.70 8.14
C TYR A 7 23.04 -27.48 7.46
N ILE A 8 22.28 -27.76 6.40
CA ILE A 8 21.38 -26.78 5.82
C ILE A 8 20.19 -26.69 6.78
N GLY A 9 20.18 -25.64 7.60
CA GLY A 9 19.03 -25.33 8.44
C GLY A 9 17.75 -25.20 7.60
N PRO A 10 16.56 -25.40 8.20
CA PRO A 10 15.31 -25.32 7.45
C PRO A 10 15.20 -23.96 6.75
N GLU A 11 14.99 -24.00 5.45
CA GLU A 11 14.69 -22.83 4.64
C GLU A 11 13.53 -22.07 5.31
N PRO A 12 13.62 -20.72 5.42
CA PRO A 12 12.54 -19.95 6.00
C PRO A 12 11.29 -20.12 5.12
N HIS A 13 10.33 -20.90 5.61
CA HIS A 13 9.03 -21.05 4.98
C HIS A 13 8.31 -19.69 4.99
N ILE A 14 8.39 -18.98 3.87
CA ILE A 14 7.68 -17.72 3.65
C ILE A 14 6.21 -18.08 3.43
N GLU A 15 5.38 -17.99 4.47
CA GLU A 15 3.96 -18.23 4.37
C GLU A 15 3.27 -17.18 3.47
N VAL A 16 2.76 -17.64 2.33
CA VAL A 16 1.93 -16.82 1.46
C VAL A 16 0.49 -16.87 1.96
N HIS A 17 0.01 -15.77 2.51
CA HIS A 17 -1.34 -15.73 3.04
C HIS A 17 -2.39 -15.78 1.93
N LYS A 18 -3.30 -16.76 2.01
CA LYS A 18 -4.45 -16.90 1.12
C LYS A 18 -5.66 -16.16 1.71
N TYR A 19 -6.44 -15.50 0.86
CA TYR A 19 -7.69 -14.83 1.22
C TYR A 19 -8.89 -15.52 0.58
N TYR A 20 -10.08 -15.32 1.14
CA TYR A 20 -11.30 -15.72 0.45
C TYR A 20 -11.45 -14.86 -0.83
N GLY A 21 -11.87 -15.47 -1.94
CA GLY A 21 -11.81 -14.87 -3.28
C GLY A 21 -12.49 -13.50 -3.45
N GLY A 22 -13.47 -13.17 -2.59
CA GLY A 22 -14.17 -11.88 -2.62
C GLY A 22 -13.59 -10.80 -1.69
N VAL A 23 -12.70 -11.13 -0.76
CA VAL A 23 -12.22 -10.17 0.26
C VAL A 23 -11.46 -9.02 -0.35
N VAL A 24 -10.52 -9.32 -1.26
CA VAL A 24 -9.68 -8.28 -1.87
C VAL A 24 -10.51 -7.24 -2.63
N PRO A 25 -11.38 -7.61 -3.58
CA PRO A 25 -12.17 -6.62 -4.31
C PRO A 25 -13.15 -5.86 -3.41
N VAL A 26 -13.76 -6.51 -2.41
CA VAL A 26 -14.69 -5.84 -1.48
C VAL A 26 -13.95 -4.79 -0.65
N VAL A 27 -12.80 -5.13 -0.06
CA VAL A 27 -12.01 -4.20 0.75
C VAL A 27 -11.49 -3.04 -0.09
N VAL A 28 -11.05 -3.31 -1.32
CA VAL A 28 -10.61 -2.27 -2.27
C VAL A 28 -11.77 -1.32 -2.60
N LEU A 29 -12.94 -1.85 -2.94
CA LEU A 29 -14.12 -1.02 -3.25
C LEU A 29 -14.53 -0.16 -2.04
N LEU A 30 -14.57 -0.73 -0.85
CA LEU A 30 -14.87 0.02 0.37
C LEU A 30 -13.85 1.14 0.58
N ALA A 31 -12.56 0.87 0.45
CA ALA A 31 -11.51 1.89 0.59
C ALA A 31 -11.66 3.02 -0.42
N LEU A 32 -11.99 2.71 -1.69
CA LEU A 32 -12.22 3.71 -2.74
C LEU A 32 -13.47 4.54 -2.47
N VAL A 33 -14.57 3.92 -2.06
CA VAL A 33 -15.80 4.63 -1.70
C VAL A 33 -15.56 5.57 -0.53
N PHE A 34 -14.94 5.08 0.55
CA PHE A 34 -14.59 5.91 1.70
C PHE A 34 -13.67 7.08 1.30
N GLN A 35 -12.67 6.82 0.45
CA GLN A 35 -11.75 7.86 -0.02
C GLN A 35 -12.45 8.95 -0.85
N ALA A 36 -13.47 8.59 -1.63
CA ALA A 36 -14.22 9.54 -2.44
C ALA A 36 -15.17 10.41 -1.58
N PHE A 37 -15.78 9.85 -0.54
CA PHE A 37 -16.83 10.52 0.24
C PHE A 37 -16.33 11.21 1.52
N ILE A 38 -15.40 10.62 2.26
CA ILE A 38 -15.00 11.12 3.59
C ILE A 38 -14.32 12.50 3.51
N PRO A 39 -13.36 12.77 2.61
CA PRO A 39 -12.71 14.08 2.54
C PRO A 39 -13.65 15.22 2.18
N ALA A 40 -14.75 14.92 1.46
CA ALA A 40 -15.76 15.90 1.11
C ALA A 40 -16.54 16.42 2.35
N HIS A 41 -16.61 15.64 3.42
CA HIS A 41 -17.34 15.97 4.64
C HIS A 41 -16.42 16.33 5.80
N ILE A 42 -15.20 15.79 5.84
CA ILE A 42 -14.24 15.95 6.93
C ILE A 42 -12.88 16.34 6.35
N ARG A 43 -12.52 17.63 6.45
CA ARG A 43 -11.25 18.14 5.91
C ARG A 43 -10.01 17.39 6.41
N SER A 44 -10.00 17.02 7.68
CA SER A 44 -8.88 16.29 8.29
C SER A 44 -8.71 14.86 7.73
N ALA A 45 -9.73 14.30 7.11
CA ALA A 45 -9.66 12.99 6.48
C ALA A 45 -8.93 13.00 5.12
N GLY A 46 -8.66 14.17 4.56
CA GLY A 46 -7.83 14.32 3.36
C GLY A 46 -6.37 13.85 3.55
N TYR A 47 -5.91 13.79 4.80
CA TYR A 47 -4.58 13.23 5.10
C TYR A 47 -4.52 11.70 5.01
N LEU A 48 -5.66 11.04 5.05
CA LEU A 48 -5.76 9.59 5.04
C LEU A 48 -5.89 9.08 3.59
N GLU A 49 -5.09 8.09 3.25
CA GLU A 49 -5.05 7.49 1.91
C GLU A 49 -5.41 5.99 2.00
N LEU A 50 -6.71 5.70 2.23
CA LEU A 50 -7.19 4.33 2.43
C LEU A 50 -6.87 3.36 1.28
N PRO A 51 -7.02 3.76 -0.01
CA PRO A 51 -6.64 2.87 -1.12
C PRO A 51 -5.15 2.51 -1.11
N LEU A 52 -4.28 3.41 -0.66
CA LEU A 52 -2.86 3.13 -0.49
C LEU A 52 -2.63 2.09 0.61
N LEU A 53 -3.27 2.27 1.78
CA LEU A 53 -3.14 1.34 2.91
C LEU A 53 -3.56 -0.07 2.53
N VAL A 54 -4.70 -0.19 1.84
CA VAL A 54 -5.22 -1.48 1.35
C VAL A 54 -4.30 -2.11 0.32
N THR A 55 -3.79 -1.31 -0.64
CA THR A 55 -2.81 -1.78 -1.62
C THR A 55 -1.56 -2.30 -0.94
N LEU A 56 -1.00 -1.53 -0.01
CA LEU A 56 0.21 -1.90 0.71
C LEU A 56 0.00 -3.16 1.55
N TYR A 57 -1.12 -3.26 2.27
CA TYR A 57 -1.45 -4.44 3.07
C TYR A 57 -1.47 -5.72 2.22
N PHE A 58 -2.22 -5.74 1.12
CA PHE A 58 -2.29 -6.92 0.26
C PHE A 58 -0.98 -7.19 -0.48
N ALA A 59 -0.23 -6.16 -0.85
CA ALA A 59 1.09 -6.30 -1.44
C ALA A 59 2.05 -7.01 -0.48
N LEU A 60 2.16 -6.53 0.76
CA LEU A 60 2.99 -7.12 1.81
C LEU A 60 2.57 -8.56 2.14
N SER A 61 1.26 -8.83 2.18
CA SER A 61 0.71 -10.13 2.57
C SER A 61 0.83 -11.19 1.48
N LYS A 62 0.62 -10.83 0.22
CA LYS A 62 0.69 -11.79 -0.91
C LYS A 62 2.11 -12.13 -1.33
N ARG A 63 3.08 -11.27 -1.01
CA ARG A 63 4.52 -11.49 -1.24
C ARG A 63 4.88 -11.86 -2.69
N ASN A 64 4.03 -11.52 -3.65
CA ASN A 64 4.23 -11.76 -5.08
C ASN A 64 4.28 -10.43 -5.83
N PRO A 65 5.45 -10.02 -6.38
CA PRO A 65 5.65 -8.73 -7.02
C PRO A 65 4.71 -8.48 -8.19
N SER A 66 4.43 -9.49 -9.02
CA SER A 66 3.50 -9.35 -10.16
C SER A 66 2.08 -9.09 -9.69
N THR A 67 1.62 -9.81 -8.66
CA THR A 67 0.28 -9.60 -8.09
C THR A 67 0.18 -8.23 -7.42
N GLY A 68 1.21 -7.80 -6.69
CA GLY A 68 1.24 -6.48 -6.07
C GLY A 68 1.22 -5.34 -7.08
N LEU A 69 1.99 -5.47 -8.16
CA LEU A 69 2.00 -4.54 -9.28
C LEU A 69 0.60 -4.39 -9.90
N LEU A 70 -0.03 -5.50 -10.26
CA LEU A 70 -1.37 -5.50 -10.86
C LEU A 70 -2.42 -4.92 -9.91
N LEU A 71 -2.37 -5.28 -8.63
CA LEU A 71 -3.28 -4.73 -7.63
C LEU A 71 -3.12 -3.22 -7.51
N GLY A 72 -1.88 -2.73 -7.39
CA GLY A 72 -1.59 -1.30 -7.30
C GLY A 72 -2.07 -0.54 -8.53
N MET A 73 -1.86 -1.10 -9.72
CA MET A 73 -2.33 -0.53 -10.99
C MET A 73 -3.85 -0.40 -11.01
N VAL A 74 -4.57 -1.48 -10.71
CA VAL A 74 -6.03 -1.47 -10.73
C VAL A 74 -6.60 -0.50 -9.70
N VAL A 75 -6.10 -0.55 -8.46
CA VAL A 75 -6.57 0.36 -7.39
C VAL A 75 -6.28 1.81 -7.72
N GLY A 76 -5.09 2.10 -8.25
CA GLY A 76 -4.70 3.46 -8.61
C GLY A 76 -5.52 4.03 -9.78
N LEU A 77 -5.75 3.25 -10.84
CA LEU A 77 -6.58 3.67 -11.98
C LEU A 77 -8.05 3.88 -11.59
N LEU A 78 -8.59 3.01 -10.73
CA LEU A 78 -9.94 3.20 -10.18
C LEU A 78 -10.02 4.48 -9.35
N GLN A 79 -9.00 4.77 -8.56
CA GLN A 79 -8.95 6.01 -7.79
C GLN A 79 -8.85 7.24 -8.70
N ASP A 80 -8.00 7.22 -9.72
CA ASP A 80 -7.93 8.29 -10.72
C ASP A 80 -9.31 8.59 -11.32
N SER A 81 -10.04 7.54 -11.69
CA SER A 81 -11.37 7.66 -12.27
C SER A 81 -12.41 8.25 -11.31
N LEU A 82 -12.27 8.00 -10.01
CA LEU A 82 -13.20 8.47 -8.97
C LEU A 82 -12.84 9.88 -8.43
N SER A 83 -11.57 10.26 -8.51
CA SER A 83 -11.07 11.50 -7.89
C SER A 83 -10.97 12.67 -8.86
N SER A 84 -11.46 12.54 -10.10
CA SER A 84 -11.32 13.56 -11.16
C SER A 84 -9.86 13.97 -11.41
N THR A 85 -8.90 13.14 -11.03
CA THR A 85 -7.48 13.30 -11.33
C THR A 85 -7.19 12.80 -12.74
N PRO A 86 -6.18 13.35 -13.44
CA PRO A 86 -5.75 12.80 -14.70
C PRO A 86 -5.38 11.32 -14.56
N LEU A 87 -5.91 10.48 -15.47
CA LEU A 87 -5.70 9.05 -15.45
C LEU A 87 -4.20 8.70 -15.46
N GLY A 88 -3.79 7.83 -14.55
CA GLY A 88 -2.45 7.29 -14.45
C GLY A 88 -1.60 7.87 -13.31
N LEU A 89 -1.98 8.99 -12.68
CA LEU A 89 -1.19 9.57 -11.59
C LEU A 89 -1.15 8.66 -10.36
N TYR A 90 -2.31 8.32 -9.80
CA TYR A 90 -2.41 7.33 -8.73
C TYR A 90 -2.11 5.92 -9.26
N GLY A 91 -2.45 5.65 -10.53
CA GLY A 91 -2.13 4.40 -11.21
C GLY A 91 -0.65 4.06 -11.12
N ILE A 92 0.24 4.95 -11.59
CA ILE A 92 1.68 4.76 -11.57
C ILE A 92 2.21 4.68 -10.13
N ALA A 93 1.80 5.62 -9.28
CA ALA A 93 2.28 5.67 -7.90
C ALA A 93 1.95 4.38 -7.12
N LYS A 94 0.69 3.90 -7.21
CA LYS A 94 0.27 2.66 -6.53
C LYS A 94 0.82 1.39 -7.17
N THR A 95 1.07 1.39 -8.47
CA THR A 95 1.76 0.28 -9.14
C THR A 95 3.15 0.05 -8.55
N LEU A 96 3.92 1.13 -8.39
CA LEU A 96 5.25 1.08 -7.78
C LEU A 96 5.19 0.65 -6.31
N VAL A 97 4.25 1.20 -5.54
CA VAL A 97 4.03 0.79 -4.15
C VAL A 97 3.66 -0.70 -4.06
N GLY A 98 2.77 -1.18 -4.91
CA GLY A 98 2.35 -2.57 -4.94
C GLY A 98 3.51 -3.51 -5.26
N PHE A 99 4.32 -3.16 -6.26
CA PHE A 99 5.51 -3.93 -6.64
C PHE A 99 6.56 -3.97 -5.52
N LEU A 100 6.96 -2.80 -5.02
CA LEU A 100 7.98 -2.69 -3.96
C LEU A 100 7.49 -3.29 -2.64
N GLY A 101 6.24 -3.04 -2.27
CA GLY A 101 5.63 -3.61 -1.07
C GLY A 101 5.63 -5.13 -1.09
N SER A 102 5.25 -5.74 -2.23
CA SER A 102 5.27 -7.21 -2.37
C SER A 102 6.69 -7.77 -2.34
N SER A 103 7.65 -7.06 -2.95
CA SER A 103 9.06 -7.47 -2.96
C SER A 103 9.67 -7.41 -1.56
N LEU A 104 9.32 -6.41 -0.77
CA LEU A 104 9.75 -6.28 0.63
C LEU A 104 9.06 -7.29 1.54
N GLY A 105 7.74 -7.48 1.39
CA GLY A 105 6.98 -8.46 2.16
C GLY A 105 7.49 -9.89 2.01
N ALA A 106 8.15 -10.20 0.88
CA ALA A 106 8.82 -11.49 0.67
C ALA A 106 10.13 -11.65 1.48
N ARG A 107 10.67 -10.56 2.04
CA ARG A 107 11.99 -10.54 2.70
C ARG A 107 11.92 -10.15 4.18
N ILE A 108 10.88 -9.45 4.58
CA ILE A 108 10.75 -8.87 5.91
C ILE A 108 9.47 -9.40 6.56
N ASP A 109 9.57 -9.76 7.83
CA ASP A 109 8.38 -10.03 8.64
C ASP A 109 7.69 -8.72 9.00
N VAL A 110 6.44 -8.59 8.57
CA VAL A 110 5.62 -7.38 8.70
C VAL A 110 4.52 -7.56 9.76
N GLU A 111 4.65 -8.52 10.65
CA GLU A 111 3.62 -8.76 11.66
C GLU A 111 3.72 -7.82 12.86
N HIS A 112 4.92 -7.30 13.13
CA HIS A 112 5.14 -6.40 14.26
C HIS A 112 4.50 -5.02 14.02
N PRO A 113 3.74 -4.44 14.98
CA PRO A 113 3.05 -3.15 14.82
C PRO A 113 3.96 -2.00 14.44
N ILE A 114 5.17 -1.94 15.01
CA ILE A 114 6.16 -0.90 14.70
C ILE A 114 6.63 -1.00 13.24
N ALA A 115 6.85 -2.23 12.74
CA ALA A 115 7.22 -2.45 11.36
C ALA A 115 6.10 -2.00 10.41
N ARG A 116 4.83 -2.30 10.74
CA ARG A 116 3.65 -1.83 9.99
C ARG A 116 3.57 -0.32 9.94
N PHE A 117 3.78 0.34 11.08
CA PHE A 117 3.79 1.80 11.17
C PHE A 117 4.89 2.41 10.29
N LEU A 118 6.15 1.98 10.50
CA LEU A 118 7.30 2.54 9.79
C LEU A 118 7.22 2.29 8.29
N LEU A 119 6.90 1.07 7.88
CA LEU A 119 6.76 0.73 6.46
C LEU A 119 5.66 1.56 5.81
N THR A 120 4.51 1.68 6.46
CA THR A 120 3.41 2.48 5.91
C THR A 120 3.79 3.95 5.80
N ALA A 121 4.43 4.52 6.81
CA ALA A 121 4.89 5.90 6.77
C ALA A 121 5.88 6.14 5.62
N ILE A 122 6.86 5.25 5.45
CA ILE A 122 7.85 5.32 4.36
C ILE A 122 7.17 5.16 3.00
N PHE A 123 6.27 4.19 2.85
CA PHE A 123 5.55 3.98 1.58
C PHE A 123 4.59 5.12 1.26
N TYR A 124 4.01 5.78 2.26
CA TYR A 124 3.22 6.99 2.05
C TYR A 124 4.08 8.12 1.47
N LEU A 125 5.26 8.37 2.07
CA LEU A 125 6.20 9.38 1.58
C LEU A 125 6.66 9.06 0.14
N PHE A 126 6.98 7.80 -0.12
CA PHE A 126 7.36 7.34 -1.45
C PHE A 126 6.22 7.54 -2.47
N HIS A 127 5.01 7.11 -2.12
CA HIS A 127 3.80 7.30 -2.95
C HIS A 127 3.57 8.77 -3.28
N HIS A 128 3.65 9.63 -2.25
CA HIS A 128 3.46 11.07 -2.43
C HIS A 128 4.55 11.68 -3.33
N ALA A 129 5.80 11.29 -3.15
CA ALA A 129 6.91 11.74 -3.98
C ALA A 129 6.72 11.34 -5.46
N VAL A 130 6.32 10.09 -5.71
CA VAL A 130 6.03 9.61 -7.07
C VAL A 130 4.84 10.37 -7.67
N PHE A 131 3.77 10.57 -6.90
CA PHE A 131 2.59 11.31 -7.35
C PHE A 131 2.95 12.74 -7.75
N VAL A 132 3.70 13.47 -6.91
CA VAL A 132 4.15 14.84 -7.20
C VAL A 132 5.08 14.87 -8.42
N LEU A 133 5.99 13.90 -8.53
CA LEU A 133 6.88 13.80 -9.69
C LEU A 133 6.10 13.60 -10.98
N MET A 134 5.17 12.64 -10.98
CA MET A 134 4.34 12.35 -12.16
C MET A 134 3.43 13.53 -12.52
N ASN A 135 2.86 14.20 -11.54
CA ASN A 135 2.06 15.42 -11.76
C ASN A 135 2.88 16.51 -12.46
N ARG A 136 4.12 16.73 -12.03
CA ARG A 136 5.02 17.72 -12.64
C ARG A 136 5.44 17.33 -14.05
N VAL A 137 5.76 16.05 -14.28
CA VAL A 137 6.27 15.57 -15.57
C VAL A 137 5.18 15.46 -16.61
N LEU A 138 4.01 14.91 -16.24
CA LEU A 138 2.93 14.63 -17.19
C LEU A 138 2.04 15.85 -17.46
N LEU A 139 1.82 16.68 -16.46
CA LEU A 139 0.89 17.81 -16.59
C LEU A 139 1.58 19.16 -16.79
N ALA A 140 2.91 19.19 -16.76
CA ALA A 140 3.71 20.42 -16.85
C ALA A 140 3.26 21.53 -15.87
N GLN A 141 2.51 21.19 -14.85
CA GLN A 141 2.01 22.10 -13.84
C GLN A 141 3.14 22.45 -12.88
N ARG A 142 3.80 23.58 -13.17
CA ARG A 142 4.90 24.10 -12.34
C ARG A 142 4.41 24.73 -11.04
N ASN A 143 3.17 25.16 -11.03
CA ASN A 143 2.61 25.95 -9.95
C ASN A 143 1.47 25.16 -9.32
N GLU A 144 1.60 25.04 -8.04
CA GLU A 144 0.54 24.75 -7.09
C GLU A 144 0.33 23.30 -6.72
N VAL A 145 0.23 23.21 -5.48
CA VAL A 145 -0.80 22.70 -4.64
C VAL A 145 -0.39 21.58 -3.70
N TYR A 146 0.49 20.71 -4.07
CA TYR A 146 0.59 19.48 -3.25
C TYR A 146 1.79 19.44 -2.28
N VAL A 147 2.53 20.55 -2.19
CA VAL A 147 3.68 20.67 -1.25
C VAL A 147 3.27 21.31 0.08
N THR A 148 2.05 21.87 0.15
CA THR A 148 1.58 22.65 1.31
C THR A 148 0.88 21.78 2.37
N ASP A 149 0.49 20.57 2.01
CA ASP A 149 -0.04 19.66 3.02
C ASP A 149 1.08 19.19 3.95
N PRO A 150 0.85 19.12 5.24
CA PRO A 150 1.84 18.63 6.18
C PRO A 150 2.09 17.13 5.94
N ILE A 151 2.90 16.84 4.92
CA ILE A 151 3.23 15.48 4.46
C ILE A 151 3.68 14.60 5.63
N ALA A 152 4.41 15.18 6.58
CA ALA A 152 4.84 14.49 7.78
C ALA A 152 3.64 14.04 8.63
N ILE A 153 2.64 14.93 8.81
CA ILE A 153 1.43 14.59 9.58
C ILE A 153 0.64 13.51 8.82
N ALA A 154 0.45 13.65 7.52
CA ALA A 154 -0.24 12.64 6.73
C ALA A 154 0.48 11.28 6.77
N SER A 155 1.81 11.26 6.69
CA SER A 155 2.61 10.04 6.84
C SER A 155 2.40 9.37 8.20
N LEU A 156 2.42 10.14 9.28
CA LEU A 156 2.19 9.64 10.64
C LEU A 156 0.75 9.12 10.82
N VAL A 157 -0.24 9.86 10.30
CA VAL A 157 -1.66 9.45 10.36
C VAL A 157 -1.86 8.13 9.62
N ASN A 158 -1.34 7.99 8.40
CA ASN A 158 -1.45 6.75 7.64
C ASN A 158 -0.73 5.59 8.34
N GLY A 159 0.46 5.82 8.89
CA GLY A 159 1.17 4.84 9.70
C GLY A 159 0.36 4.38 10.91
N LEU A 160 -0.23 5.33 11.66
CA LEU A 160 -1.04 5.03 12.83
C LEU A 160 -2.30 4.24 12.46
N VAL A 161 -3.02 4.65 11.41
CA VAL A 161 -4.21 3.95 10.93
C VAL A 161 -3.87 2.53 10.47
N ALA A 162 -2.72 2.35 9.82
CA ALA A 162 -2.26 1.03 9.38
C ALA A 162 -2.06 0.06 10.55
N THR A 163 -1.59 0.53 11.72
CA THR A 163 -1.41 -0.33 12.90
C THR A 163 -2.72 -0.92 13.42
N GLY A 164 -3.85 -0.25 13.20
CA GLY A 164 -5.19 -0.77 13.53
C GLY A 164 -5.86 -1.51 12.38
N LEU A 165 -5.73 -1.00 11.16
CA LEU A 165 -6.37 -1.55 9.96
C LEU A 165 -5.77 -2.91 9.56
N PHE A 166 -4.45 -3.07 9.60
CA PHE A 166 -3.79 -4.30 9.17
C PHE A 166 -4.18 -5.51 10.03
N PRO A 167 -4.18 -5.44 11.38
CA PRO A 167 -4.69 -6.55 12.20
C PRO A 167 -6.17 -6.86 11.97
N LEU A 168 -6.97 -5.85 11.65
CA LEU A 168 -8.37 -6.06 11.29
C LEU A 168 -8.50 -6.87 9.99
N LEU A 169 -7.70 -6.52 8.99
CA LEU A 169 -7.67 -7.26 7.72
C LEU A 169 -7.07 -8.66 7.87
N ASP A 170 -6.17 -8.88 8.82
CA ASP A 170 -5.61 -10.19 9.13
C ASP A 170 -6.68 -11.21 9.54
N ARG A 171 -7.81 -10.76 10.10
CA ARG A 171 -8.95 -11.64 10.46
C ARG A 171 -9.60 -12.30 9.24
N PHE A 172 -9.42 -11.75 8.05
CA PHE A 172 -9.96 -12.28 6.79
C PHE A 172 -8.98 -13.22 6.08
N ARG A 173 -7.82 -13.51 6.66
CA ARG A 173 -6.91 -14.53 6.17
C ARG A 173 -7.53 -15.92 6.33
N LYS A 174 -7.34 -16.78 5.32
CA LYS A 174 -7.67 -18.20 5.49
C LYS A 174 -6.68 -18.81 6.47
N ARG A 175 -7.20 -19.50 7.48
CA ARG A 175 -6.37 -20.40 8.27
C ARG A 175 -5.96 -21.55 7.35
N SER A 176 -4.67 -21.72 7.11
CA SER A 176 -4.07 -22.88 6.43
C SER A 176 -4.07 -24.07 7.38
#